data_005a59d4152d8ffe7036b8e2d3fe8b83
#
_entry.id   005a59d4152d8ffe7036b8e2d3fe8b83
#
_cell.length_a   1.000
_cell.length_b   1.000
_cell.length_c   1.000
_cell.angle_alpha   90.00
_cell.angle_beta   90.00
_cell.angle_gamma   90.00
#
_symmetry.space_group_name_H-M   'P 1'
#
loop_
_entity.id
_entity.type
_entity.pdbx_description
1 polymer ?
#
loop_
_entity_poly.entity_id
_entity_poly.type
_entity_poly.pdbx_seq_one_letter_code
_entity_poly.pdbx_strand_id
1 'polypeptide(L)'
;YAYSGGLHGVGASVTNALSEWLTVEVYQKHVYKMSFKSYYNKRKGKYESGVPDGPLEDTGISTKRTGTFVRFKPDPNVFSETEYDLETVEERLNELAFLNRGLEITLIDERISMAEAKRRESNLSRDDEESGDEGETTPQPQSLLEEVDMAALESEPYRVTYKYGGGISDFVKNLNEGKRTLYSAPLYYQATKNNILVEFAIQHTTDFTESLFSFVNNIPTPEGGYHEAGFRSGLVKALNDYARTNGFLKDKDPNFQGDDFREGLTAVLSVKMQSVQFEGQTKTK
;
A
#
# COMPACT_ATOMS: atom_id res chain seq x y z
N TYR A 1 -11.53 15.59 -5.72
CA TYR A 1 -11.40 14.32 -4.97
C TYR A 1 -12.32 14.39 -3.75
N ALA A 2 -13.15 13.35 -3.53
CA ALA A 2 -14.07 13.31 -2.38
C ALA A 2 -13.32 13.05 -1.05
N TYR A 3 -12.20 12.34 -1.11
CA TYR A 3 -11.35 11.99 0.02
C TYR A 3 -9.88 12.21 -0.33
N SER A 4 -9.11 12.75 0.60
CA SER A 4 -7.68 13.01 0.42
C SER A 4 -6.90 12.68 1.69
N GLY A 5 -5.75 12.02 1.55
CA GLY A 5 -4.78 11.87 2.63
C GLY A 5 -3.95 13.14 2.86
N GLY A 6 -3.91 14.03 1.88
CA GLY A 6 -3.23 15.33 1.96
C GLY A 6 -4.12 16.39 2.61
N LEU A 7 -3.81 16.78 3.85
CA LEU A 7 -4.60 17.77 4.60
C LEU A 7 -4.22 19.22 4.29
N HIS A 8 -3.01 19.46 3.83
CA HIS A 8 -2.44 20.81 3.67
C HIS A 8 -2.13 21.21 2.23
N GLY A 9 -2.34 20.32 1.25
CA GLY A 9 -2.05 20.56 -0.16
C GLY A 9 -0.58 20.81 -0.50
N VAL A 10 0.34 20.40 0.38
CA VAL A 10 1.77 20.69 0.26
C VAL A 10 2.64 19.53 -0.24
N GLY A 11 2.08 18.34 -0.45
CA GLY A 11 2.85 17.13 -0.79
C GLY A 11 3.76 17.35 -2.00
N ALA A 12 3.19 17.76 -3.14
CA ALA A 12 3.97 18.04 -4.35
C ALA A 12 5.00 19.17 -4.16
N SER A 13 4.65 20.22 -3.40
CA SER A 13 5.55 21.34 -3.11
C SER A 13 6.71 20.92 -2.21
N VAL A 14 6.47 20.04 -1.25
CA VAL A 14 7.51 19.49 -0.37
C VAL A 14 8.43 18.57 -1.17
N THR A 15 7.90 17.67 -2.00
CA THR A 15 8.71 16.84 -2.89
C THR A 15 9.60 17.69 -3.77
N ASN A 16 9.06 18.76 -4.36
CA ASN A 16 9.85 19.70 -5.15
C ASN A 16 10.96 20.39 -4.33
N ALA A 17 10.63 20.88 -3.12
CA ALA A 17 11.60 21.58 -2.27
C ALA A 17 12.72 20.66 -1.76
N LEU A 18 12.47 19.36 -1.65
CA LEU A 18 13.43 18.33 -1.22
C LEU A 18 14.17 17.65 -2.37
N SER A 19 13.95 18.13 -3.62
CA SER A 19 14.58 17.59 -4.82
C SER A 19 15.70 18.47 -5.31
N GLU A 20 16.77 17.88 -5.83
CA GLU A 20 17.81 18.57 -6.58
C GLU A 20 17.21 19.21 -7.84
N TRP A 21 16.35 18.47 -8.52
CA TRP A 21 15.51 18.95 -9.61
C TRP A 21 14.20 18.17 -9.69
N LEU A 22 13.17 18.82 -10.24
CA LEU A 22 11.88 18.21 -10.53
C LEU A 22 11.35 18.72 -11.87
N THR A 23 10.80 17.83 -12.67
CA THR A 23 10.14 18.15 -13.95
C THR A 23 8.74 17.58 -13.97
N VAL A 24 7.79 18.36 -14.45
CA VAL A 24 6.39 17.93 -14.67
C VAL A 24 6.06 18.11 -16.13
N GLU A 25 5.44 17.09 -16.73
CA GLU A 25 4.83 17.16 -18.06
C GLU A 25 3.34 16.80 -17.93
N VAL A 26 2.49 17.63 -18.52
CA VAL A 26 1.05 17.40 -18.56
C VAL A 26 0.61 17.18 -20.01
N TYR A 27 -0.01 16.02 -20.24
CA TYR A 27 -0.49 15.60 -21.55
C TYR A 27 -1.99 15.90 -21.65
N GLN A 28 -2.35 16.83 -22.53
CA GLN A 28 -3.72 17.17 -22.89
C GLN A 28 -3.83 17.24 -24.41
N LYS A 29 -4.20 18.39 -24.99
CA LYS A 29 -4.12 18.60 -26.46
C LYS A 29 -2.69 18.78 -26.91
N HIS A 30 -1.89 19.50 -26.11
CA HIS A 30 -0.45 19.66 -26.23
C HIS A 30 0.26 19.10 -25.01
N VAL A 31 1.56 19.00 -25.08
CA VAL A 31 2.44 18.70 -23.95
C VAL A 31 2.84 20.01 -23.30
N TYR A 32 2.48 20.19 -22.04
CA TYR A 32 2.91 21.32 -21.22
C TYR A 32 4.01 20.85 -20.27
N LYS A 33 5.06 21.67 -20.13
CA LYS A 33 6.23 21.31 -19.32
C LYS A 33 6.61 22.40 -18.34
N MET A 34 7.06 22.01 -17.15
CA MET A 34 7.65 22.90 -16.16
C MET A 34 8.77 22.20 -15.43
N SER A 35 9.87 22.91 -15.18
CA SER A 35 11.03 22.36 -14.47
C SER A 35 11.41 23.25 -13.29
N PHE A 36 11.93 22.62 -12.25
CA PHE A 36 12.37 23.24 -11.01
C PHE A 36 13.73 22.70 -10.62
N LYS A 37 14.49 23.51 -9.88
CA LYS A 37 15.79 23.11 -9.34
C LYS A 37 16.05 23.72 -7.96
N SER A 38 16.91 23.07 -7.21
CA SER A 38 17.45 23.56 -5.96
C SER A 38 18.92 23.86 -6.13
N TYR A 39 19.41 24.96 -5.55
CA TYR A 39 20.81 25.37 -5.70
C TYR A 39 21.25 26.37 -4.62
N TYR A 40 22.56 26.42 -4.37
CA TYR A 40 23.12 27.44 -3.50
C TYR A 40 23.26 28.78 -4.24
N ASN A 41 22.51 29.78 -3.82
CA ASN A 41 22.56 31.12 -4.39
C ASN A 41 23.72 31.92 -3.76
N LYS A 42 24.83 32.00 -4.47
CA LYS A 42 26.06 32.71 -4.01
C LYS A 42 25.80 34.18 -3.71
N ARG A 43 24.89 34.85 -4.42
CA ARG A 43 24.57 36.29 -4.21
C ARG A 43 23.78 36.50 -2.89
N LYS A 44 22.90 35.56 -2.54
CA LYS A 44 22.08 35.65 -1.33
C LYS A 44 22.73 34.92 -0.15
N GLY A 45 23.80 34.17 -0.38
CA GLY A 45 24.47 33.38 0.67
C GLY A 45 23.61 32.29 1.28
N LYS A 46 22.62 31.77 0.53
CA LYS A 46 21.68 30.77 1.03
C LYS A 46 21.28 29.75 -0.03
N TYR A 47 20.83 28.59 0.43
CA TYR A 47 20.24 27.58 -0.42
C TYR A 47 18.82 27.98 -0.82
N GLU A 48 18.47 27.85 -2.08
CA GLU A 48 17.13 28.07 -2.63
C GLU A 48 16.61 26.76 -3.18
N SER A 49 15.44 26.30 -2.70
CA SER A 49 14.87 25.01 -3.01
C SER A 49 13.64 25.13 -3.89
N GLY A 50 13.49 24.21 -4.85
CA GLY A 50 12.31 24.10 -5.68
C GLY A 50 12.01 25.34 -6.53
N VAL A 51 13.05 26.05 -6.98
CA VAL A 51 12.91 27.29 -7.76
C VAL A 51 12.54 26.93 -9.21
N PRO A 52 11.48 27.51 -9.79
CA PRO A 52 11.15 27.27 -11.20
C PRO A 52 12.25 27.80 -12.12
N ASP A 53 12.61 27.03 -13.14
CA ASP A 53 13.57 27.42 -14.17
C ASP A 53 12.98 28.45 -15.14
N GLY A 54 11.65 28.52 -15.24
CA GLY A 54 10.92 29.42 -16.13
C GLY A 54 9.41 29.29 -15.93
N PRO A 55 8.62 29.97 -16.74
CA PRO A 55 7.17 29.82 -16.77
C PRO A 55 6.78 28.44 -17.32
N LEU A 56 5.49 28.07 -17.14
CA LEU A 56 4.91 26.91 -17.79
C LEU A 56 5.03 27.05 -19.31
N GLU A 57 5.67 26.08 -19.96
CA GLU A 57 5.91 26.04 -21.39
C GLU A 57 4.83 25.19 -22.10
N ASP A 58 4.16 25.74 -23.11
CA ASP A 58 3.47 24.95 -24.13
C ASP A 58 4.50 24.54 -25.19
N THR A 59 4.87 23.27 -25.24
CA THR A 59 5.89 22.77 -26.16
C THR A 59 5.44 22.78 -27.63
N GLY A 60 4.17 23.03 -27.89
CA GLY A 60 3.56 22.91 -29.23
C GLY A 60 3.44 21.48 -29.76
N ILE A 61 3.89 20.47 -28.99
CA ILE A 61 3.80 19.07 -29.38
C ILE A 61 2.36 18.59 -29.15
N SER A 62 1.66 18.29 -30.24
CA SER A 62 0.30 17.73 -30.17
C SER A 62 0.33 16.28 -29.67
N THR A 63 -0.61 15.94 -28.81
CA THR A 63 -0.74 14.58 -28.27
C THR A 63 -2.19 14.13 -28.12
N LYS A 64 -2.42 12.82 -28.30
CA LYS A 64 -3.68 12.17 -27.96
C LYS A 64 -3.66 11.54 -26.55
N ARG A 65 -2.50 11.52 -25.92
CA ARG A 65 -2.36 11.01 -24.54
C ARG A 65 -2.95 12.00 -23.56
N THR A 66 -3.47 11.47 -22.45
CA THR A 66 -3.91 12.23 -21.28
C THR A 66 -3.15 11.74 -20.06
N GLY A 67 -2.83 12.64 -19.15
CA GLY A 67 -2.16 12.28 -17.91
C GLY A 67 -1.07 13.25 -17.51
N THR A 68 -0.32 12.90 -16.48
CA THR A 68 0.78 13.70 -15.93
C THR A 68 1.99 12.80 -15.75
N PHE A 69 3.15 13.29 -16.14
CA PHE A 69 4.44 12.68 -15.87
C PHE A 69 5.21 13.58 -14.90
N VAL A 70 5.69 13.01 -13.80
CA VAL A 70 6.49 13.69 -12.79
C VAL A 70 7.82 12.95 -12.68
N ARG A 71 8.91 13.67 -12.79
CA ARG A 71 10.26 13.14 -12.62
C ARG A 71 11.03 14.03 -11.66
N PHE A 72 11.71 13.44 -10.68
CA PHE A 72 12.48 14.18 -9.71
C PHE A 72 13.68 13.37 -9.22
N LYS A 73 14.64 14.06 -8.62
CA LYS A 73 15.80 13.46 -7.98
C LYS A 73 15.91 14.00 -6.56
N PRO A 74 15.93 13.14 -5.53
CA PRO A 74 16.18 13.56 -4.15
C PRO A 74 17.47 14.36 -4.04
N ASP A 75 17.45 15.42 -3.21
CA ASP A 75 18.62 16.29 -3.06
C ASP A 75 19.61 15.71 -2.04
N PRO A 76 20.86 15.39 -2.43
CA PRO A 76 21.85 14.84 -1.50
C PRO A 76 22.35 15.87 -0.46
N ASN A 77 22.02 17.14 -0.61
CA ASN A 77 22.27 18.14 0.43
C ASN A 77 21.21 18.11 1.55
N VAL A 78 20.08 17.42 1.32
CA VAL A 78 18.98 17.28 2.27
C VAL A 78 18.96 15.88 2.86
N PHE A 79 19.14 14.86 2.01
CA PHE A 79 19.09 13.47 2.39
C PHE A 79 20.49 12.87 2.46
N SER A 80 20.78 12.15 3.55
CA SER A 80 22.02 11.38 3.70
C SER A 80 22.07 10.17 2.77
N GLU A 81 20.89 9.65 2.38
CA GLU A 81 20.72 8.54 1.44
C GLU A 81 19.64 8.91 0.43
N THR A 82 19.92 8.67 -0.85
CA THR A 82 19.03 9.03 -1.96
C THR A 82 18.64 7.82 -2.82
N GLU A 83 19.11 6.63 -2.48
CA GLU A 83 18.68 5.39 -3.10
C GLU A 83 17.37 4.90 -2.47
N TYR A 84 16.45 4.49 -3.32
CA TYR A 84 15.19 3.92 -2.87
C TYR A 84 15.37 2.43 -2.55
N ASP A 85 14.87 2.02 -1.40
CA ASP A 85 14.72 0.62 -1.06
C ASP A 85 13.54 0.03 -1.84
N LEU A 86 13.81 -1.04 -2.60
CA LEU A 86 12.82 -1.64 -3.50
C LEU A 86 11.67 -2.26 -2.72
N GLU A 87 11.97 -3.02 -1.68
CA GLU A 87 10.97 -3.74 -0.87
C GLU A 87 9.98 -2.78 -0.22
N THR A 88 10.48 -1.70 0.40
CA THR A 88 9.64 -0.63 0.98
C THR A 88 8.72 0.02 -0.05
N VAL A 89 9.22 0.25 -1.28
CA VAL A 89 8.42 0.84 -2.35
C VAL A 89 7.37 -0.15 -2.84
N GLU A 90 7.73 -1.42 -3.04
CA GLU A 90 6.81 -2.48 -3.45
C GLU A 90 5.67 -2.68 -2.46
N GLU A 91 5.98 -2.84 -1.18
CA GLU A 91 4.98 -2.99 -0.12
C GLU A 91 3.98 -1.83 -0.16
N ARG A 92 4.48 -0.61 -0.27
CA ARG A 92 3.60 0.57 -0.27
C ARG A 92 2.74 0.67 -1.52
N LEU A 93 3.26 0.35 -2.69
CA LEU A 93 2.48 0.35 -3.94
C LEU A 93 1.45 -0.77 -3.96
N ASN A 94 1.81 -1.93 -3.43
CA ASN A 94 0.92 -3.08 -3.28
C ASN A 94 -0.26 -2.74 -2.33
N GLU A 95 0.01 -2.17 -1.15
CA GLU A 95 -1.04 -1.67 -0.24
C GLU A 95 -1.98 -0.68 -0.94
N LEU A 96 -1.44 0.30 -1.66
CA LEU A 96 -2.24 1.29 -2.38
C LEU A 96 -3.14 0.66 -3.44
N ALA A 97 -2.68 -0.38 -4.12
CA ALA A 97 -3.47 -1.11 -5.10
C ALA A 97 -4.63 -1.89 -4.43
N PHE A 98 -4.40 -2.52 -3.27
CA PHE A 98 -5.46 -3.15 -2.48
C PHE A 98 -6.50 -2.16 -1.96
N LEU A 99 -6.05 -1.00 -1.45
CA LEU A 99 -6.92 0.04 -0.88
C LEU A 99 -7.75 0.79 -1.93
N ASN A 100 -7.38 0.68 -3.21
CA ASN A 100 -8.05 1.37 -4.32
C ASN A 100 -8.47 0.36 -5.38
N ARG A 101 -9.57 -0.32 -5.12
CA ARG A 101 -10.11 -1.37 -5.98
C ARG A 101 -10.10 -1.00 -7.46
N GLY A 102 -9.43 -1.82 -8.27
CA GLY A 102 -9.32 -1.64 -9.73
C GLY A 102 -8.25 -0.65 -10.19
N LEU A 103 -7.56 0.03 -9.26
CA LEU A 103 -6.36 0.80 -9.59
C LEU A 103 -5.26 -0.14 -10.05
N GLU A 104 -4.61 0.20 -11.15
CA GLU A 104 -3.45 -0.51 -11.67
C GLU A 104 -2.20 0.33 -11.41
N ILE A 105 -1.23 -0.25 -10.71
CA ILE A 105 0.05 0.38 -10.39
C ILE A 105 1.16 -0.51 -10.95
N THR A 106 2.02 0.05 -11.78
CA THR A 106 3.21 -0.65 -12.29
C THR A 106 4.46 -0.01 -11.72
N LEU A 107 5.28 -0.81 -11.05
CA LEU A 107 6.63 -0.44 -10.63
C LEU A 107 7.63 -0.98 -11.65
N ILE A 108 8.62 -0.16 -11.99
CA ILE A 108 9.76 -0.54 -12.83
C ILE A 108 11.02 -0.09 -12.09
N ASP A 109 11.91 -1.03 -11.78
CA ASP A 109 13.24 -0.73 -11.25
C ASP A 109 14.30 -1.06 -12.31
N GLU A 110 14.88 0.00 -12.88
CA GLU A 110 15.90 -0.14 -13.92
C GLU A 110 17.30 -0.50 -13.37
N ARG A 111 17.44 -0.60 -12.03
CA ARG A 111 18.72 -0.96 -11.38
C ARG A 111 18.96 -2.46 -11.36
N ILE A 112 17.90 -3.26 -11.46
CA ILE A 112 17.96 -4.72 -11.46
C ILE A 112 17.21 -5.30 -12.66
N SER A 113 17.65 -6.46 -13.12
CA SER A 113 16.96 -7.19 -14.19
C SER A 113 15.87 -8.12 -13.63
N MET A 114 14.92 -8.51 -14.49
CA MET A 114 13.93 -9.53 -14.16
C MET A 114 14.57 -10.87 -13.76
N ALA A 115 15.70 -11.24 -14.37
CA ALA A 115 16.45 -12.43 -14.01
C ALA A 115 17.04 -12.36 -12.61
N GLU A 116 17.57 -11.20 -12.22
CA GLU A 116 18.13 -10.98 -10.87
C GLU A 116 17.03 -11.03 -9.82
N ALA A 117 15.88 -10.40 -10.05
CA ALA A 117 14.75 -10.44 -9.14
C ALA A 117 14.27 -11.89 -8.90
N LYS A 118 14.10 -12.69 -9.95
CA LYS A 118 13.75 -14.12 -9.83
C LYS A 118 14.78 -14.94 -9.04
N ARG A 119 16.09 -14.64 -9.20
CA ARG A 119 17.13 -15.30 -8.42
C ARG A 119 17.04 -14.95 -6.92
N ARG A 120 16.69 -13.71 -6.57
CA ARG A 120 16.48 -13.27 -5.19
C ARG A 120 15.30 -14.01 -4.55
N GLU A 121 14.16 -14.08 -5.23
CA GLU A 121 12.98 -14.82 -4.76
C GLU A 121 13.27 -16.31 -4.53
N SER A 122 13.98 -16.96 -5.47
CA SER A 122 14.32 -18.37 -5.36
C SER A 122 15.31 -18.69 -4.23
N ASN A 123 16.18 -17.74 -3.85
CA ASN A 123 17.10 -17.92 -2.73
C ASN A 123 16.37 -17.73 -1.38
N LEU A 124 15.47 -16.76 -1.27
CA LEU A 124 14.64 -16.57 -0.07
C LEU A 124 13.80 -17.81 0.25
N SER A 125 13.18 -18.42 -0.78
CA SER A 125 12.40 -19.66 -0.61
C SER A 125 13.23 -20.87 -0.15
N ARG A 126 14.54 -20.90 -0.43
CA ARG A 126 15.43 -21.99 0.02
C ARG A 126 15.86 -21.84 1.46
N ASP A 127 16.09 -20.60 1.90
CA ASP A 127 16.52 -20.34 3.29
C ASP A 127 15.38 -20.63 4.28
N ASP A 128 14.13 -20.48 3.87
CA ASP A 128 12.96 -20.85 4.66
C ASP A 128 12.75 -22.38 4.76
N GLU A 129 13.17 -23.18 3.76
CA GLU A 129 13.08 -24.63 3.77
C GLU A 129 14.16 -25.29 4.63
N GLU A 130 15.36 -24.70 4.76
CA GLU A 130 16.44 -25.25 5.62
C GLU A 130 16.18 -25.06 7.12
N SER A 131 15.22 -24.23 7.53
CA SER A 131 14.86 -24.04 8.95
C SER A 131 13.74 -24.96 9.45
N GLY A 132 13.16 -25.79 8.61
CA GLY A 132 12.09 -26.77 8.94
C GLY A 132 12.62 -28.19 9.06
N ASP A 133 12.29 -28.82 10.17
CA ASP A 133 12.58 -30.18 10.62
C ASP A 133 12.53 -31.26 9.52
N GLU A 134 13.45 -32.24 9.58
CA GLU A 134 13.60 -33.36 8.66
C GLU A 134 12.35 -34.27 8.63
N GLY A 135 11.37 -33.92 7.79
CA GLY A 135 10.22 -34.76 7.47
C GLY A 135 10.24 -35.16 6.00
N GLU A 136 10.13 -36.47 5.73
CA GLU A 136 10.16 -37.18 4.45
C GLU A 136 9.70 -36.38 3.23
N THR A 137 10.64 -36.11 2.32
CA THR A 137 10.40 -35.51 1.01
C THR A 137 9.63 -36.45 0.09
N THR A 138 8.34 -36.24 -0.05
CA THR A 138 7.62 -36.72 -1.26
C THR A 138 8.04 -35.86 -2.45
N PRO A 139 8.40 -36.46 -3.61
CA PRO A 139 8.77 -35.69 -4.79
C PRO A 139 7.55 -34.90 -5.25
N GLN A 140 7.61 -33.57 -5.19
CA GLN A 140 6.62 -32.72 -5.84
C GLN A 140 6.71 -32.92 -7.36
N PRO A 141 5.55 -32.93 -8.08
CA PRO A 141 5.58 -33.01 -9.54
C PRO A 141 6.32 -31.78 -10.05
N GLN A 142 7.37 -32.03 -10.83
CA GLN A 142 8.07 -30.99 -11.60
C GLN A 142 6.98 -30.25 -12.39
N SER A 143 6.62 -29.04 -11.94
CA SER A 143 5.83 -28.13 -12.76
C SER A 143 6.62 -27.93 -14.05
N LEU A 144 5.94 -28.10 -15.18
CA LEU A 144 6.41 -27.66 -16.49
C LEU A 144 6.70 -26.15 -16.38
N LEU A 145 7.88 -25.82 -15.91
CA LEU A 145 8.44 -24.50 -16.07
C LEU A 145 8.58 -24.35 -17.58
N GLU A 146 7.71 -23.54 -18.20
CA GLU A 146 7.99 -22.96 -19.50
C GLU A 146 9.45 -22.57 -19.48
N GLU A 147 10.23 -22.98 -20.49
CA GLU A 147 11.62 -22.57 -20.68
C GLU A 147 11.62 -21.05 -20.85
N VAL A 148 11.62 -20.35 -19.72
CA VAL A 148 11.73 -18.90 -19.69
C VAL A 148 13.12 -18.58 -20.20
N ASP A 149 13.22 -17.89 -21.32
CA ASP A 149 14.49 -17.42 -21.86
C ASP A 149 15.16 -16.47 -20.87
N MET A 150 15.99 -17.02 -20.00
CA MET A 150 16.72 -16.27 -18.97
C MET A 150 17.61 -15.17 -19.58
N ALA A 151 18.09 -15.36 -20.81
CA ALA A 151 18.88 -14.36 -21.51
C ALA A 151 18.03 -13.13 -21.91
N ALA A 152 16.77 -13.33 -22.28
CA ALA A 152 15.85 -12.23 -22.52
C ALA A 152 15.55 -11.46 -21.23
N LEU A 153 15.36 -12.16 -20.10
CA LEU A 153 15.10 -11.55 -18.80
C LEU A 153 16.31 -10.78 -18.21
N GLU A 154 17.54 -11.10 -18.62
CA GLU A 154 18.72 -10.35 -18.20
C GLU A 154 18.77 -8.93 -18.78
N SER A 155 18.14 -8.70 -19.93
CA SER A 155 18.07 -7.40 -20.59
C SER A 155 16.85 -6.56 -20.20
N GLU A 156 15.84 -7.16 -19.54
CA GLU A 156 14.62 -6.47 -19.14
C GLU A 156 14.74 -5.94 -17.71
N PRO A 157 14.36 -4.66 -17.47
CA PRO A 157 14.31 -4.12 -16.11
C PRO A 157 13.24 -4.84 -15.30
N TYR A 158 13.44 -4.95 -14.00
CA TYR A 158 12.45 -5.47 -13.09
C TYR A 158 11.12 -4.72 -13.21
N ARG A 159 10.05 -5.47 -13.39
CA ARG A 159 8.70 -4.90 -13.56
C ARG A 159 7.68 -5.74 -12.82
N VAL A 160 6.88 -5.09 -11.98
CA VAL A 160 5.74 -5.71 -11.30
C VAL A 160 4.51 -4.82 -11.45
N THR A 161 3.34 -5.43 -11.61
CA THR A 161 2.06 -4.71 -11.74
C THR A 161 1.07 -5.22 -10.70
N TYR A 162 0.55 -4.32 -9.91
CA TYR A 162 -0.45 -4.56 -8.87
C TYR A 162 -1.82 -4.09 -9.34
N LYS A 163 -2.83 -4.98 -9.28
CA LYS A 163 -4.22 -4.66 -9.62
C LYS A 163 -5.16 -5.67 -8.96
N TYR A 164 -5.98 -5.21 -8.04
CA TYR A 164 -6.85 -6.07 -7.26
C TYR A 164 -8.33 -5.73 -7.47
N GLY A 165 -9.06 -6.67 -8.07
CA GLY A 165 -10.50 -6.53 -8.30
C GLY A 165 -11.34 -6.70 -7.04
N GLY A 166 -10.86 -7.44 -6.05
CA GLY A 166 -11.51 -7.65 -4.75
C GLY A 166 -11.13 -6.60 -3.69
N GLY A 167 -10.18 -5.70 -3.98
CA GLY A 167 -9.77 -4.65 -3.04
C GLY A 167 -9.23 -5.21 -1.72
N ILE A 168 -9.73 -4.70 -0.58
CA ILE A 168 -9.25 -5.13 0.75
C ILE A 168 -9.60 -6.58 1.10
N SER A 169 -10.57 -7.22 0.40
CA SER A 169 -10.79 -8.66 0.55
C SER A 169 -9.62 -9.47 -0.01
N ASP A 170 -9.04 -9.02 -1.13
CA ASP A 170 -7.86 -9.66 -1.70
C ASP A 170 -6.64 -9.38 -0.81
N PHE A 171 -6.59 -8.21 -0.15
CA PHE A 171 -5.55 -7.92 0.83
C PHE A 171 -5.56 -8.90 2.00
N VAL A 172 -6.74 -9.18 2.59
CA VAL A 172 -6.86 -10.17 3.67
C VAL A 172 -6.46 -11.57 3.20
N LYS A 173 -6.81 -11.96 1.97
CA LYS A 173 -6.37 -13.24 1.41
C LYS A 173 -4.83 -13.30 1.28
N ASN A 174 -4.22 -12.24 0.77
CA ASN A 174 -2.76 -12.13 0.65
C ASN A 174 -2.06 -12.23 2.01
N LEU A 175 -2.57 -11.52 3.04
CA LEU A 175 -2.05 -11.60 4.43
C LEU A 175 -2.19 -13.00 5.05
N ASN A 176 -3.13 -13.80 4.57
CA ASN A 176 -3.39 -15.16 5.04
C ASN A 176 -2.84 -16.24 4.09
N GLU A 177 -2.05 -15.85 3.10
CA GLU A 177 -1.40 -16.80 2.22
C GLU A 177 -0.48 -17.75 3.03
N GLY A 178 -0.56 -19.05 2.77
CA GLY A 178 0.14 -20.08 3.55
C GLY A 178 -0.47 -20.40 4.92
N LYS A 179 -1.47 -19.65 5.42
CA LYS A 179 -2.11 -19.90 6.71
C LYS A 179 -3.37 -20.76 6.56
N ARG A 180 -3.67 -21.55 7.59
CA ARG A 180 -4.93 -22.30 7.65
C ARG A 180 -6.06 -21.39 8.11
N THR A 181 -6.99 -21.08 7.20
CA THR A 181 -8.16 -20.24 7.47
C THR A 181 -9.34 -21.06 7.97
N LEU A 182 -10.18 -20.50 8.86
CA LEU A 182 -11.38 -21.16 9.40
C LEU A 182 -12.54 -21.18 8.39
N TYR A 183 -12.52 -20.30 7.40
CA TYR A 183 -13.51 -20.24 6.32
C TYR A 183 -12.85 -19.72 5.04
N SER A 184 -13.38 -20.12 3.89
CA SER A 184 -12.72 -20.02 2.59
C SER A 184 -12.57 -18.60 2.01
N ALA A 185 -13.44 -17.68 2.41
CA ALA A 185 -13.44 -16.31 1.87
C ALA A 185 -13.55 -15.28 2.99
N PRO A 186 -12.80 -14.17 2.93
CA PRO A 186 -12.96 -13.07 3.87
C PRO A 186 -14.40 -12.54 3.89
N LEU A 187 -14.89 -12.21 5.07
CA LEU A 187 -16.13 -11.45 5.24
C LEU A 187 -15.85 -9.98 4.93
N TYR A 188 -16.59 -9.43 4.01
CA TYR A 188 -16.44 -8.05 3.56
C TYR A 188 -17.70 -7.23 3.86
N TYR A 189 -17.49 -5.99 4.30
CA TYR A 189 -18.56 -5.04 4.52
C TYR A 189 -18.13 -3.62 4.15
N GLN A 190 -19.06 -2.87 3.57
CA GLN A 190 -18.89 -1.46 3.24
C GLN A 190 -20.16 -0.70 3.56
N ALA A 191 -20.04 0.46 4.21
CA ALA A 191 -21.14 1.36 4.44
C ALA A 191 -20.68 2.82 4.46
N THR A 192 -21.59 3.71 4.11
CA THR A 192 -21.39 5.16 4.25
C THR A 192 -22.41 5.71 5.25
N LYS A 193 -21.93 6.40 6.28
CA LYS A 193 -22.77 7.09 7.25
C LYS A 193 -22.15 8.44 7.60
N ASN A 194 -22.94 9.51 7.60
CA ASN A 194 -22.49 10.88 7.90
C ASN A 194 -21.28 11.32 7.04
N ASN A 195 -21.27 10.97 5.75
CA ASN A 195 -20.15 11.21 4.81
C ASN A 195 -18.83 10.51 5.18
N ILE A 196 -18.87 9.52 6.06
CA ILE A 196 -17.75 8.64 6.38
C ILE A 196 -18.02 7.32 5.70
N LEU A 197 -17.15 6.92 4.80
CA LEU A 197 -17.13 5.59 4.20
C LEU A 197 -16.27 4.69 5.09
N VAL A 198 -16.86 3.61 5.56
CA VAL A 198 -16.16 2.54 6.30
C VAL A 198 -16.20 1.27 5.47
N GLU A 199 -15.08 0.67 5.31
CA GLU A 199 -14.88 -0.58 4.58
C GLU A 199 -13.98 -1.48 5.43
N PHE A 200 -14.37 -2.74 5.62
CA PHE A 200 -13.51 -3.71 6.27
C PHE A 200 -13.65 -5.09 5.64
N ALA A 201 -12.57 -5.85 5.72
CA ALA A 201 -12.54 -7.27 5.40
C ALA A 201 -11.90 -8.02 6.57
N ILE A 202 -12.45 -9.17 6.94
CA ILE A 202 -11.97 -10.00 8.05
C ILE A 202 -11.95 -11.47 7.67
N GLN A 203 -10.98 -12.20 8.22
CA GLN A 203 -10.91 -13.65 8.13
C GLN A 203 -10.17 -14.19 9.34
N HIS A 204 -10.64 -15.31 9.89
CA HIS A 204 -9.95 -15.98 10.99
C HIS A 204 -9.09 -17.11 10.47
N THR A 205 -7.93 -17.26 11.10
CA THR A 205 -7.00 -18.37 10.90
C THR A 205 -6.95 -19.23 12.15
N THR A 206 -6.19 -20.32 12.11
CA THR A 206 -5.92 -21.17 13.30
C THR A 206 -4.81 -20.61 14.19
N ASP A 207 -4.26 -19.45 13.86
CA ASP A 207 -3.26 -18.75 14.68
C ASP A 207 -3.91 -18.16 15.95
N PHE A 208 -3.07 -17.75 16.90
CA PHE A 208 -3.52 -17.14 18.14
C PHE A 208 -3.38 -15.61 18.15
N THR A 209 -2.70 -15.05 17.16
CA THR A 209 -2.40 -13.62 17.09
C THR A 209 -3.44 -12.87 16.25
N GLU A 210 -3.74 -11.64 16.66
CA GLU A 210 -4.52 -10.68 15.87
C GLU A 210 -3.59 -9.92 14.90
N SER A 211 -4.01 -9.79 13.65
CA SER A 211 -3.38 -8.96 12.64
C SER A 211 -4.40 -7.94 12.12
N LEU A 212 -4.36 -6.71 12.63
CA LEU A 212 -5.24 -5.62 12.20
C LEU A 212 -4.45 -4.52 11.49
N PHE A 213 -4.76 -4.32 10.23
CA PHE A 213 -4.23 -3.24 9.40
C PHE A 213 -5.30 -2.17 9.22
N SER A 214 -5.03 -0.96 9.67
CA SER A 214 -5.99 0.13 9.59
C SER A 214 -5.47 1.32 8.79
N PHE A 215 -6.39 1.92 8.04
CA PHE A 215 -6.10 3.03 7.12
C PHE A 215 -7.16 4.13 7.22
N VAL A 216 -6.71 5.36 7.17
CA VAL A 216 -7.57 6.54 7.04
C VAL A 216 -7.17 7.32 5.79
N ASN A 217 -8.09 7.46 4.83
CA ASN A 217 -7.82 8.06 3.51
C ASN A 217 -6.56 7.47 2.83
N ASN A 218 -6.43 6.14 2.86
CA ASN A 218 -5.30 5.36 2.33
C ASN A 218 -3.95 5.58 3.05
N ILE A 219 -3.95 6.22 4.22
CA ILE A 219 -2.76 6.40 5.06
C ILE A 219 -2.81 5.33 6.13
N PRO A 220 -1.74 4.51 6.30
CA PRO A 220 -1.68 3.52 7.37
C PRO A 220 -1.62 4.19 8.74
N THR A 221 -2.34 3.61 9.69
CA THR A 221 -2.40 4.10 11.08
C THR A 221 -1.93 3.00 12.05
N PRO A 222 -0.62 2.67 12.05
CA PRO A 222 -0.09 1.56 12.85
C PRO A 222 -0.23 1.77 14.37
N GLU A 223 -0.37 3.00 14.83
CA GLU A 223 -0.64 3.32 16.23
C GLU A 223 -2.14 3.32 16.56
N GLY A 224 -2.98 2.92 15.60
CA GLY A 224 -4.43 2.84 15.76
C GLY A 224 -5.15 4.18 15.77
N GLY A 225 -6.23 4.24 16.53
CA GLY A 225 -7.06 5.43 16.68
C GLY A 225 -8.52 5.11 16.98
N TYR A 226 -9.38 6.15 16.97
CA TYR A 226 -10.81 5.98 17.25
C TYR A 226 -11.53 5.07 16.26
N HIS A 227 -11.08 5.01 15.02
CA HIS A 227 -11.64 4.11 13.99
C HIS A 227 -11.43 2.64 14.34
N GLU A 228 -10.25 2.25 14.85
CA GLU A 228 -10.00 0.90 15.34
C GLU A 228 -10.80 0.58 16.60
N ALA A 229 -10.79 1.50 17.58
CA ALA A 229 -11.56 1.31 18.82
C ALA A 229 -13.05 1.14 18.51
N GLY A 230 -13.58 1.92 17.57
CA GLY A 230 -14.94 1.80 17.08
C GLY A 230 -15.21 0.48 16.37
N PHE A 231 -14.28 0.04 15.50
CA PHE A 231 -14.37 -1.25 14.81
C PHE A 231 -14.40 -2.42 15.81
N ARG A 232 -13.43 -2.47 16.75
CA ARG A 232 -13.34 -3.53 17.77
C ARG A 232 -14.62 -3.60 18.63
N SER A 233 -15.10 -2.46 19.12
CA SER A 233 -16.34 -2.40 19.91
C SER A 233 -17.56 -2.82 19.11
N GLY A 234 -17.65 -2.35 17.85
CA GLY A 234 -18.73 -2.70 16.93
C GLY A 234 -18.76 -4.19 16.59
N LEU A 235 -17.59 -4.79 16.35
CA LEU A 235 -17.46 -6.22 16.04
C LEU A 235 -17.95 -7.08 17.21
N VAL A 236 -17.46 -6.80 18.43
CA VAL A 236 -17.87 -7.53 19.65
C VAL A 236 -19.37 -7.43 19.88
N LYS A 237 -19.94 -6.23 19.72
CA LYS A 237 -21.37 -6.02 19.87
C LYS A 237 -22.17 -6.81 18.83
N ALA A 238 -21.82 -6.69 17.57
CA ALA A 238 -22.53 -7.35 16.47
C ALA A 238 -22.49 -8.87 16.58
N LEU A 239 -21.35 -9.45 16.96
CA LEU A 239 -21.21 -10.89 17.14
C LEU A 239 -21.99 -11.41 18.35
N ASN A 240 -22.01 -10.67 19.46
CA ASN A 240 -22.85 -11.03 20.62
C ASN A 240 -24.35 -10.94 20.27
N ASP A 241 -24.78 -9.87 19.59
CA ASP A 241 -26.18 -9.73 19.15
C ASP A 241 -26.56 -10.87 18.20
N TYR A 242 -25.68 -11.24 17.27
CA TYR A 242 -25.86 -12.38 16.37
C TYR A 242 -25.96 -13.72 17.13
N ALA A 243 -25.04 -13.94 18.07
CA ALA A 243 -25.02 -15.17 18.86
C ALA A 243 -26.31 -15.37 19.69
N ARG A 244 -26.84 -14.28 20.26
CA ARG A 244 -28.13 -14.33 20.99
C ARG A 244 -29.31 -14.55 20.05
N THR A 245 -29.37 -13.81 18.96
CA THR A 245 -30.46 -13.90 17.98
C THR A 245 -30.56 -15.32 17.39
N ASN A 246 -29.43 -15.99 17.19
CA ASN A 246 -29.38 -17.34 16.60
C ASN A 246 -29.29 -18.47 17.64
N GLY A 247 -29.42 -18.16 18.94
CA GLY A 247 -29.48 -19.15 20.00
C GLY A 247 -28.14 -19.80 20.38
N PHE A 248 -27.00 -19.22 19.92
CA PHE A 248 -25.66 -19.65 20.36
C PHE A 248 -25.37 -19.20 21.79
N LEU A 249 -25.97 -18.09 22.25
CA LEU A 249 -25.99 -17.64 23.63
C LEU A 249 -27.43 -17.61 24.15
N LYS A 250 -27.67 -18.16 25.33
CA LYS A 250 -28.95 -18.06 26.05
C LYS A 250 -28.99 -16.77 26.88
N ASP A 251 -30.18 -16.34 27.31
CA ASP A 251 -30.38 -15.11 28.08
C ASP A 251 -29.50 -14.98 29.32
N LYS A 252 -29.18 -16.11 29.96
CA LYS A 252 -28.37 -16.18 31.20
C LYS A 252 -26.88 -16.33 30.95
N ASP A 253 -26.46 -16.60 29.71
CA ASP A 253 -25.06 -16.79 29.37
C ASP A 253 -24.32 -15.45 29.36
N PRO A 254 -23.07 -15.38 29.83
CA PRO A 254 -22.26 -14.16 29.69
C PRO A 254 -22.00 -13.85 28.21
N ASN A 255 -21.80 -12.59 27.89
CA ASN A 255 -21.36 -12.20 26.57
C ASN A 255 -19.93 -12.66 26.31
N PHE A 256 -19.63 -12.97 25.07
CA PHE A 256 -18.26 -13.12 24.60
C PHE A 256 -17.48 -11.80 24.80
N GLN A 257 -16.22 -11.93 25.17
CA GLN A 257 -15.30 -10.80 25.30
C GLN A 257 -14.61 -10.48 23.98
N GLY A 258 -13.95 -9.33 23.91
CA GLY A 258 -13.23 -8.93 22.70
C GLY A 258 -12.14 -9.92 22.28
N ASP A 259 -11.45 -10.50 23.25
CA ASP A 259 -10.37 -11.46 23.00
C ASP A 259 -10.86 -12.73 22.31
N ASP A 260 -12.08 -13.19 22.65
CA ASP A 260 -12.70 -14.39 22.03
C ASP A 260 -12.89 -14.25 20.51
N PHE A 261 -12.94 -13.00 20.00
CA PHE A 261 -13.12 -12.73 18.57
C PHE A 261 -11.85 -12.24 17.86
N ARG A 262 -10.81 -11.89 18.63
CA ARG A 262 -9.54 -11.37 18.07
C ARG A 262 -8.50 -12.45 17.86
N GLU A 263 -8.64 -13.58 18.56
CA GLU A 263 -7.76 -14.72 18.39
C GLU A 263 -7.82 -15.23 16.95
N GLY A 264 -6.67 -15.24 16.26
CA GLY A 264 -6.54 -15.63 14.87
C GLY A 264 -7.18 -14.67 13.85
N LEU A 265 -7.63 -13.50 14.27
CA LEU A 265 -8.28 -12.52 13.39
C LEU A 265 -7.24 -11.83 12.50
N THR A 266 -7.42 -11.92 11.19
CA THR A 266 -6.82 -11.01 10.21
C THR A 266 -7.89 -10.04 9.74
N ALA A 267 -7.63 -8.74 9.89
CA ALA A 267 -8.56 -7.67 9.53
C ALA A 267 -7.87 -6.53 8.80
N VAL A 268 -8.51 -6.02 7.76
CA VAL A 268 -8.16 -4.76 7.10
C VAL A 268 -9.33 -3.80 7.24
N LEU A 269 -9.07 -2.64 7.82
CA LEU A 269 -10.03 -1.57 8.04
C LEU A 269 -9.63 -0.32 7.24
N SER A 270 -10.50 0.15 6.37
CA SER A 270 -10.31 1.39 5.59
C SER A 270 -11.42 2.37 5.89
N VAL A 271 -11.06 3.56 6.34
CA VAL A 271 -11.99 4.65 6.59
C VAL A 271 -11.65 5.81 5.66
N LYS A 272 -12.67 6.33 4.94
CA LYS A 272 -12.52 7.49 4.07
C LYS A 272 -13.48 8.60 4.51
N MET A 273 -12.92 9.79 4.76
CA MET A 273 -13.67 10.94 5.26
C MET A 273 -13.04 12.26 4.79
N GLN A 274 -13.86 13.32 4.70
CA GLN A 274 -13.40 14.61 4.19
C GLN A 274 -12.50 15.36 5.18
N SER A 275 -12.84 15.31 6.46
CA SER A 275 -12.14 16.04 7.52
C SER A 275 -11.51 15.04 8.48
N VAL A 276 -10.24 14.74 8.25
CA VAL A 276 -9.44 13.83 9.10
C VAL A 276 -8.63 14.66 10.09
N GLN A 277 -8.55 14.18 11.33
CA GLN A 277 -7.62 14.69 12.32
C GLN A 277 -6.66 13.57 12.72
N PHE A 278 -5.37 13.78 12.46
CA PHE A 278 -4.30 12.91 12.93
C PHE A 278 -3.67 13.52 14.18
N GLU A 279 -3.15 12.68 15.07
CA GLU A 279 -2.49 13.13 16.29
C GLU A 279 -1.18 13.91 16.00
N GLY A 280 -0.49 13.55 14.90
CA GLY A 280 0.76 14.18 14.48
C GLY A 280 0.94 14.25 12.97
N GLN A 281 2.01 14.92 12.55
CA GLN A 281 2.36 15.06 11.12
C GLN A 281 2.76 13.72 10.47
N THR A 282 3.24 12.77 11.24
CA THR A 282 3.56 11.41 10.77
C THR A 282 2.32 10.61 10.38
N LYS A 283 1.13 11.05 10.86
CA LYS A 283 -0.18 10.46 10.56
C LYS A 283 -0.34 9.00 10.99
N THR A 284 0.47 8.54 11.92
CA THR A 284 0.45 7.15 12.42
C THR A 284 -0.76 6.84 13.30
N LYS A 285 -1.47 7.89 13.77
CA LYS A 285 -2.68 7.79 14.60
C LYS A 285 -3.68 8.89 14.30
#